data_2000680a82178ec09473a56112169c8f
#
_entry.id   2000680a82178ec09473a56112169c8f
#
_cell.length_a   1.000
_cell.length_b   1.000
_cell.length_c   1.000
_cell.angle_alpha   90.00
_cell.angle_beta   90.00
_cell.angle_gamma   90.00
#
_symmetry.space_group_name_H-M   'P 1'
#
loop_
_entity.id
_entity.type
_entity.pdbx_description
1 polymer ?
#
loop_
_entity_poly.entity_id
_entity_poly.type
_entity_poly.pdbx_seq_one_letter_code
_entity_poly.pdbx_strand_id
1 'polypeptide(L)'
;MISDFKAGAKICQSVLLRVQRVGTSSNGAPFARGLAEDNSGKIPFITFEAGIVEKMREMDGPSPVMVSGSVDINKFSGEMALQLVIKKLSDIVPEDDISNLLPEGDFDHEAYKDKFDRLIKSVLTPGLRLVLDNVFEGAVYEQFLRNPAGMRLHHAYIGGLLQHSVDVAVLAIAMAESIGGVDKDLIVAGALLHDVGKL
;
A
#
# COMPACT_ATOMS: atom_id res chain seq x y z
N MET A 1 -13.88 6.46 -7.42
CA MET A 1 -12.50 6.92 -7.21
C MET A 1 -12.50 8.42 -6.91
N ILE A 2 -11.46 8.94 -6.28
CA ILE A 2 -11.39 10.38 -5.89
C ILE A 2 -11.53 11.30 -7.10
N SER A 3 -10.96 10.93 -8.25
CA SER A 3 -11.12 11.67 -9.52
C SER A 3 -12.57 11.86 -9.97
N ASP A 4 -13.48 10.99 -9.53
CA ASP A 4 -14.90 11.03 -9.93
C ASP A 4 -15.78 11.82 -8.95
N PHE A 5 -15.21 12.34 -7.89
CA PHE A 5 -15.96 13.05 -6.86
C PHE A 5 -16.58 14.35 -7.38
N LYS A 6 -17.84 14.53 -7.03
CA LYS A 6 -18.62 15.74 -7.37
C LYS A 6 -19.23 16.33 -6.09
N ALA A 7 -19.38 17.63 -6.06
CA ALA A 7 -20.04 18.29 -4.95
C ALA A 7 -21.43 17.69 -4.69
N GLY A 8 -21.76 17.44 -3.43
CA GLY A 8 -23.00 16.81 -2.98
C GLY A 8 -22.99 15.28 -3.02
N ALA A 9 -21.95 14.63 -3.56
CA ALA A 9 -21.87 13.18 -3.56
C ALA A 9 -21.70 12.63 -2.15
N LYS A 10 -22.42 11.54 -1.84
CA LYS A 10 -22.17 10.71 -0.65
C LYS A 10 -21.21 9.59 -1.05
N ILE A 11 -20.20 9.38 -0.24
CA ILE A 11 -19.18 8.35 -0.50
C ILE A 11 -19.08 7.35 0.65
N CYS A 12 -18.72 6.13 0.29
CA CYS A 12 -18.29 5.07 1.20
C CYS A 12 -17.24 4.26 0.46
N GLN A 13 -15.97 4.49 0.78
CA GLN A 13 -14.86 3.79 0.11
C GLN A 13 -13.59 3.81 0.95
N SER A 14 -12.67 2.92 0.61
CA SER A 14 -11.32 2.93 1.15
C SER A 14 -10.50 4.09 0.59
N VAL A 15 -9.72 4.74 1.45
CA VAL A 15 -8.79 5.83 1.10
C VAL A 15 -7.54 5.74 1.96
N LEU A 16 -6.44 6.27 1.49
CA LEU A 16 -5.25 6.51 2.28
C LEU A 16 -5.38 7.90 2.93
N LEU A 17 -5.54 7.94 4.25
CA LEU A 17 -5.61 9.21 4.98
C LEU A 17 -4.24 9.66 5.46
N ARG A 18 -3.92 10.90 5.16
CA ARG A 18 -2.77 11.61 5.72
C ARG A 18 -3.26 12.76 6.58
N VAL A 19 -3.25 12.57 7.90
CA VAL A 19 -3.66 13.61 8.86
C VAL A 19 -2.57 14.68 8.92
N GLN A 20 -2.95 15.94 8.71
CA GLN A 20 -2.02 17.07 8.74
C GLN A 20 -2.18 17.92 10.01
N ARG A 21 -3.39 18.01 10.54
CA ARG A 21 -3.67 18.79 11.74
C ARG A 21 -4.87 18.27 12.49
N VAL A 22 -4.70 18.11 13.79
CA VAL A 22 -5.78 17.88 14.75
C VAL A 22 -5.82 19.08 15.71
N GLY A 23 -7.00 19.57 16.03
CA GLY A 23 -7.14 20.73 16.90
C GLY A 23 -8.56 20.99 17.34
N THR A 24 -8.77 22.17 17.91
CA THR A 24 -10.07 22.69 18.35
C THR A 24 -10.37 23.96 17.56
N SER A 25 -11.57 24.06 17.03
CA SER A 25 -12.04 25.21 16.28
C SER A 25 -12.40 26.38 17.22
N SER A 26 -12.62 27.57 16.67
CA SER A 26 -12.94 28.76 17.45
C SER A 26 -14.22 28.65 18.29
N ASN A 27 -15.14 27.77 17.91
CA ASN A 27 -16.39 27.47 18.64
C ASN A 27 -16.26 26.29 19.62
N GLY A 28 -15.04 25.81 19.88
CA GLY A 28 -14.77 24.73 20.83
C GLY A 28 -14.95 23.30 20.29
N ALA A 29 -15.36 23.13 19.03
CA ALA A 29 -15.53 21.80 18.46
C ALA A 29 -14.16 21.19 18.04
N PRO A 30 -13.91 19.92 18.35
CA PRO A 30 -12.71 19.24 17.84
C PRO A 30 -12.78 19.11 16.32
N PHE A 31 -11.62 19.12 15.67
CA PHE A 31 -11.52 18.85 14.25
C PHE A 31 -10.23 18.13 13.88
N ALA A 32 -10.27 17.37 12.78
CA ALA A 32 -9.07 16.90 12.10
C ALA A 32 -9.18 17.20 10.60
N ARG A 33 -8.05 17.54 9.98
CA ARG A 33 -7.95 17.81 8.56
C ARG A 33 -6.66 17.25 7.96
N GLY A 34 -6.68 17.01 6.65
CA GLY A 34 -5.54 16.48 5.92
C GLY A 34 -5.90 16.16 4.48
N LEU A 35 -5.27 15.15 3.93
CA LEU A 35 -5.50 14.64 2.58
C LEU A 35 -6.03 13.22 2.61
N ALA A 36 -7.05 12.94 1.81
CA ALA A 36 -7.47 11.60 1.43
C ALA A 36 -6.94 11.33 0.02
N GLU A 37 -6.33 10.18 -0.17
CA GLU A 37 -5.61 9.83 -1.39
C GLU A 37 -6.08 8.44 -1.87
N ASP A 38 -6.14 8.28 -3.19
CA ASP A 38 -6.19 6.98 -3.87
C ASP A 38 -5.31 7.07 -5.14
N ASN A 39 -5.21 5.99 -5.93
CA ASN A 39 -4.41 5.98 -7.15
C ASN A 39 -4.93 6.94 -8.25
N SER A 40 -6.16 7.46 -8.12
CA SER A 40 -6.76 8.40 -9.07
C SER A 40 -6.53 9.87 -8.72
N GLY A 41 -6.17 10.16 -7.45
CA GLY A 41 -5.94 11.54 -7.02
C GLY A 41 -5.96 11.77 -5.52
N LYS A 42 -6.04 13.04 -5.16
CA LYS A 42 -6.03 13.51 -3.78
C LYS A 42 -7.13 14.55 -3.57
N ILE A 43 -7.75 14.50 -2.39
CA ILE A 43 -8.76 15.48 -1.97
C ILE A 43 -8.52 15.89 -0.52
N PRO A 44 -8.59 17.20 -0.19
CA PRO A 44 -8.59 17.64 1.20
C PRO A 44 -9.76 17.03 1.96
N PHE A 45 -9.55 16.64 3.20
CA PHE A 45 -10.64 16.21 4.07
C PHE A 45 -10.72 17.04 5.34
N ILE A 46 -11.91 17.04 5.94
CA ILE A 46 -12.19 17.55 7.27
C ILE A 46 -13.17 16.64 8.00
N THR A 47 -13.04 16.55 9.30
CA THR A 47 -14.04 15.94 10.19
C THR A 47 -14.17 16.76 11.47
N PHE A 48 -15.37 16.76 12.06
CA PHE A 48 -15.69 17.36 13.36
C PHE A 48 -16.26 16.31 14.33
N GLU A 49 -16.30 15.04 13.93
CA GLU A 49 -16.78 13.93 14.75
C GLU A 49 -15.74 13.60 15.83
N ALA A 50 -16.03 13.88 17.09
CA ALA A 50 -15.08 13.78 18.20
C ALA A 50 -14.38 12.41 18.29
N GLY A 51 -15.13 11.31 18.12
CA GLY A 51 -14.55 9.95 18.14
C GLY A 51 -13.60 9.67 16.97
N ILE A 52 -13.84 10.29 15.79
CA ILE A 52 -12.94 10.17 14.64
C ILE A 52 -11.70 11.04 14.85
N VAL A 53 -11.87 12.25 15.38
CA VAL A 53 -10.75 13.15 15.68
C VAL A 53 -9.76 12.50 16.66
N GLU A 54 -10.27 11.79 17.67
CA GLU A 54 -9.42 11.09 18.64
C GLU A 54 -8.64 9.94 17.99
N LYS A 55 -9.30 9.11 17.19
CA LYS A 55 -8.61 8.08 16.39
C LYS A 55 -7.53 8.68 15.48
N MET A 56 -7.82 9.80 14.81
CA MET A 56 -6.88 10.48 13.93
C MET A 56 -5.70 11.10 14.66
N ARG A 57 -5.80 11.39 15.94
CA ARG A 57 -4.70 11.89 16.78
C ARG A 57 -3.61 10.85 16.97
N GLU A 58 -4.00 9.57 16.99
CA GLU A 58 -3.10 8.42 17.16
C GLU A 58 -2.48 7.94 15.84
N MET A 59 -2.97 8.45 14.70
CA MET A 59 -2.45 8.07 13.40
C MET A 59 -1.07 8.68 13.14
N ASP A 60 -0.09 7.81 12.93
CA ASP A 60 1.27 8.18 12.57
C ASP A 60 1.51 7.87 11.08
N GLY A 61 1.43 8.90 10.24
CA GLY A 61 1.62 8.81 8.79
C GLY A 61 0.38 8.37 8.00
N PRO A 62 0.56 8.02 6.71
CA PRO A 62 -0.52 7.59 5.85
C PRO A 62 -1.14 6.29 6.36
N SER A 63 -2.44 6.26 6.52
CA SER A 63 -3.17 5.10 7.06
C SER A 63 -4.32 4.71 6.14
N PRO A 64 -4.39 3.45 5.68
CA PRO A 64 -5.52 2.96 4.91
C PRO A 64 -6.74 2.81 5.82
N VAL A 65 -7.86 3.39 5.41
CA VAL A 65 -9.12 3.37 6.19
C VAL A 65 -10.33 3.37 5.27
N MET A 66 -11.43 2.81 5.77
CA MET A 66 -12.74 2.95 5.15
C MET A 66 -13.41 4.22 5.68
N VAL A 67 -13.79 5.13 4.79
CA VAL A 67 -14.47 6.37 5.15
C VAL A 67 -15.85 6.46 4.53
N SER A 68 -16.80 7.07 5.27
CA SER A 68 -18.07 7.47 4.73
C SER A 68 -18.29 8.94 5.03
N GLY A 69 -18.86 9.67 4.06
CA GLY A 69 -19.09 11.09 4.20
C GLY A 69 -19.71 11.73 2.97
N SER A 70 -19.55 13.03 2.84
CA SER A 70 -20.00 13.82 1.69
C SER A 70 -18.84 14.62 1.10
N VAL A 71 -18.95 14.92 -0.18
CA VAL A 71 -18.03 15.80 -0.89
C VAL A 71 -18.68 17.18 -0.97
N ASP A 72 -18.07 18.18 -0.34
CA ASP A 72 -18.58 19.54 -0.30
C ASP A 72 -17.61 20.52 -0.97
N ILE A 73 -18.09 21.73 -1.27
CA ILE A 73 -17.24 22.81 -1.74
C ILE A 73 -16.60 23.49 -0.53
N ASN A 74 -15.27 23.52 -0.49
CA ASN A 74 -14.54 24.24 0.55
C ASN A 74 -14.64 25.76 0.32
N LYS A 75 -15.47 26.43 1.10
CA LYS A 75 -15.69 27.89 1.03
C LYS A 75 -14.55 28.73 1.62
N PHE A 76 -13.58 28.09 2.28
CA PHE A 76 -12.52 28.79 3.01
C PHE A 76 -11.18 28.80 2.26
N SER A 77 -11.06 28.12 1.12
CA SER A 77 -9.79 28.05 0.36
C SER A 77 -9.61 29.17 -0.68
N GLY A 78 -10.59 30.08 -0.85
CA GLY A 78 -10.55 31.11 -1.89
C GLY A 78 -10.76 30.58 -3.32
N GLU A 79 -10.58 29.30 -3.54
CA GLU A 79 -10.91 28.54 -4.76
C GLU A 79 -12.07 27.61 -4.44
N MET A 80 -12.96 27.36 -5.40
CA MET A 80 -14.08 26.41 -5.25
C MET A 80 -13.54 24.97 -5.31
N ALA A 81 -12.66 24.61 -4.39
CA ALA A 81 -12.06 23.31 -4.31
C ALA A 81 -13.00 22.32 -3.59
N LEU A 82 -13.05 21.08 -4.09
CA LEU A 82 -13.78 20.01 -3.41
C LEU A 82 -13.07 19.62 -2.11
N GLN A 83 -13.88 19.28 -1.09
CA GLN A 83 -13.41 18.78 0.20
C GLN A 83 -14.27 17.61 0.64
N LEU A 84 -13.65 16.57 1.16
CA LEU A 84 -14.32 15.44 1.76
C LEU A 84 -14.65 15.72 3.23
N VAL A 85 -15.93 15.68 3.58
CA VAL A 85 -16.39 15.78 4.98
C VAL A 85 -16.63 14.37 5.51
N ILE A 86 -15.74 13.87 6.36
CA ILE A 86 -15.80 12.51 6.90
C ILE A 86 -16.78 12.46 8.08
N LYS A 87 -17.72 11.51 8.03
CA LYS A 87 -18.76 11.27 9.04
C LYS A 87 -18.59 9.94 9.75
N LYS A 88 -17.99 8.95 9.09
CA LYS A 88 -17.64 7.64 9.67
C LYS A 88 -16.25 7.24 9.21
N LEU A 89 -15.55 6.55 10.10
CA LEU A 89 -14.23 5.99 9.85
C LEU A 89 -14.16 4.63 10.52
N SER A 90 -13.73 3.63 9.78
CA SER A 90 -13.41 2.29 10.28
C SER A 90 -12.07 1.81 9.73
N ASP A 91 -11.48 0.87 10.43
CA ASP A 91 -10.28 0.19 9.97
C ASP A 91 -10.64 -0.65 8.73
N ILE A 92 -9.67 -0.87 7.86
CA ILE A 92 -9.77 -1.78 6.73
C ILE A 92 -9.68 -3.21 7.27
N VAL A 93 -10.59 -4.07 6.81
CA VAL A 93 -10.53 -5.51 7.08
C VAL A 93 -9.82 -6.24 5.93
N PRO A 94 -9.28 -7.47 6.16
CA PRO A 94 -8.52 -8.20 5.13
C PRO A 94 -9.26 -8.43 3.81
N GLU A 95 -10.60 -8.46 3.85
CA GLU A 95 -11.45 -8.64 2.68
C GLU A 95 -11.64 -7.35 1.86
N ASP A 96 -11.25 -6.19 2.39
CA ASP A 96 -11.38 -4.92 1.66
C ASP A 96 -10.35 -4.83 0.53
N ASP A 97 -10.82 -4.48 -0.66
CA ASP A 97 -9.93 -4.19 -1.78
C ASP A 97 -9.23 -2.84 -1.57
N ILE A 98 -7.92 -2.91 -1.33
CA ILE A 98 -7.05 -1.73 -1.15
C ILE A 98 -6.18 -1.45 -2.37
N SER A 99 -6.37 -2.16 -3.48
CA SER A 99 -5.56 -2.01 -4.69
C SER A 99 -5.57 -0.58 -5.24
N ASN A 100 -6.69 0.13 -5.08
CA ASN A 100 -6.86 1.53 -5.47
C ASN A 100 -6.18 2.53 -4.52
N LEU A 101 -5.66 2.10 -3.38
CA LEU A 101 -5.00 3.00 -2.42
C LEU A 101 -3.51 3.15 -2.66
N LEU A 102 -2.94 2.25 -3.44
CA LEU A 102 -1.52 2.19 -3.70
C LEU A 102 -1.23 2.75 -5.10
N PRO A 103 -0.19 3.58 -5.24
CA PRO A 103 0.26 3.97 -6.56
C PRO A 103 0.71 2.73 -7.34
N GLU A 104 0.59 2.76 -8.66
CA GLU A 104 1.27 1.80 -9.51
C GLU A 104 2.79 2.04 -9.43
N GLY A 105 3.56 0.94 -9.39
CA GLY A 105 5.01 1.03 -9.44
C GLY A 105 5.47 1.51 -10.83
N ASP A 106 6.46 2.41 -10.86
CA ASP A 106 7.10 2.83 -12.12
C ASP A 106 8.15 1.78 -12.53
N PHE A 107 7.68 0.55 -12.86
CA PHE A 107 8.52 -0.55 -13.33
C PHE A 107 7.74 -1.49 -14.25
N ASP A 108 8.44 -2.23 -15.09
CA ASP A 108 7.85 -3.24 -15.97
C ASP A 108 7.49 -4.50 -15.16
N HIS A 109 6.24 -4.59 -14.74
CA HIS A 109 5.71 -5.66 -13.91
C HIS A 109 5.88 -7.05 -14.56
N GLU A 110 5.61 -7.16 -15.87
CA GLU A 110 5.75 -8.44 -16.59
C GLU A 110 7.21 -8.88 -16.68
N ALA A 111 8.12 -7.95 -16.93
CA ALA A 111 9.56 -8.26 -16.93
C ALA A 111 10.05 -8.73 -15.55
N TYR A 112 9.54 -8.15 -14.46
CA TYR A 112 9.87 -8.58 -13.10
C TYR A 112 9.25 -9.93 -12.75
N LYS A 113 8.03 -10.20 -13.16
CA LYS A 113 7.39 -11.52 -13.04
C LYS A 113 8.19 -12.59 -13.78
N ASP A 114 8.61 -12.31 -15.01
CA ASP A 114 9.46 -13.22 -15.78
C ASP A 114 10.82 -13.48 -15.11
N LYS A 115 11.42 -12.45 -14.48
CA LYS A 115 12.66 -12.62 -13.71
C LYS A 115 12.43 -13.49 -12.48
N PHE A 116 11.33 -13.25 -11.75
CA PHE A 116 10.93 -14.04 -10.58
C PHE A 116 10.77 -15.51 -10.93
N ASP A 117 10.02 -15.82 -11.97
CA ASP A 117 9.80 -17.20 -12.45
C ASP A 117 11.11 -17.87 -12.89
N ARG A 118 12.02 -17.12 -13.52
CA ARG A 118 13.36 -17.63 -13.88
C ARG A 118 14.21 -17.90 -12.65
N LEU A 119 14.16 -17.04 -11.64
CA LEU A 119 14.87 -17.26 -10.38
C LEU A 119 14.40 -18.52 -9.68
N ILE A 120 13.08 -18.75 -9.57
CA ILE A 120 12.52 -20.00 -9.03
C ILE A 120 13.04 -21.21 -9.83
N LYS A 121 12.99 -21.15 -11.17
CA LYS A 121 13.44 -22.22 -12.05
C LYS A 121 14.93 -22.48 -11.98
N SER A 122 15.74 -21.50 -11.58
CA SER A 122 17.19 -21.64 -11.46
C SER A 122 17.64 -22.43 -10.25
N VAL A 123 16.77 -22.59 -9.23
CA VAL A 123 17.03 -23.41 -8.04
C VAL A 123 16.93 -24.89 -8.40
N LEU A 124 18.06 -25.60 -8.36
CA LEU A 124 18.17 -27.00 -8.75
C LEU A 124 18.11 -27.96 -7.56
N THR A 125 18.38 -27.50 -6.36
CA THR A 125 18.30 -28.29 -5.12
C THR A 125 16.86 -28.72 -4.87
N PRO A 126 16.52 -30.04 -4.92
CA PRO A 126 15.14 -30.50 -4.96
C PRO A 126 14.29 -30.05 -3.76
N GLY A 127 14.87 -30.05 -2.55
CA GLY A 127 14.17 -29.61 -1.34
C GLY A 127 13.82 -28.12 -1.35
N LEU A 128 14.74 -27.25 -1.76
CA LEU A 128 14.51 -25.79 -1.88
C LEU A 128 13.51 -25.50 -2.98
N ARG A 129 13.63 -26.19 -4.12
CA ARG A 129 12.68 -26.05 -5.23
C ARG A 129 11.27 -26.44 -4.81
N LEU A 130 11.10 -27.54 -4.11
CA LEU A 130 9.80 -27.97 -3.60
C LEU A 130 9.17 -26.93 -2.66
N VAL A 131 9.97 -26.31 -1.80
CA VAL A 131 9.49 -25.22 -0.91
C VAL A 131 9.00 -24.04 -1.73
N LEU A 132 9.79 -23.59 -2.72
CA LEU A 132 9.41 -22.45 -3.58
C LEU A 132 8.13 -22.75 -4.37
N ASP A 133 8.02 -23.93 -4.99
CA ASP A 133 6.85 -24.33 -5.77
C ASP A 133 5.59 -24.40 -4.90
N ASN A 134 5.69 -24.91 -3.65
CA ASN A 134 4.54 -24.97 -2.73
C ASN A 134 4.14 -23.59 -2.15
N VAL A 135 5.11 -22.74 -1.87
CA VAL A 135 4.82 -21.42 -1.31
C VAL A 135 4.24 -20.50 -2.38
N PHE A 136 4.83 -20.49 -3.57
CA PHE A 136 4.38 -19.63 -4.67
C PHE A 136 3.39 -20.38 -5.58
N GLU A 137 2.28 -20.85 -5.00
CA GLU A 137 1.20 -21.53 -5.71
C GLU A 137 -0.14 -20.82 -5.47
N GLY A 138 -0.99 -20.80 -6.50
CA GLY A 138 -2.38 -20.33 -6.42
C GLY A 138 -2.51 -18.90 -5.91
N ALA A 139 -3.34 -18.70 -4.87
CA ALA A 139 -3.65 -17.37 -4.35
C ALA A 139 -2.42 -16.65 -3.76
N VAL A 140 -1.49 -17.37 -3.14
CA VAL A 140 -0.26 -16.81 -2.56
C VAL A 140 0.61 -16.20 -3.65
N TYR A 141 0.78 -16.90 -4.77
CA TYR A 141 1.52 -16.38 -5.93
C TYR A 141 0.89 -15.10 -6.48
N GLU A 142 -0.44 -15.07 -6.69
CA GLU A 142 -1.14 -13.89 -7.20
C GLU A 142 -1.05 -12.70 -6.24
N GLN A 143 -1.16 -12.93 -4.94
CA GLN A 143 -0.98 -11.90 -3.92
C GLN A 143 0.45 -11.38 -3.91
N PHE A 144 1.45 -12.26 -3.98
CA PHE A 144 2.86 -11.89 -4.01
C PHE A 144 3.19 -10.97 -5.19
N LEU A 145 2.62 -11.23 -6.36
CA LEU A 145 2.81 -10.40 -7.54
C LEU A 145 2.23 -8.98 -7.38
N ARG A 146 1.20 -8.80 -6.55
CA ARG A 146 0.45 -7.53 -6.44
C ARG A 146 0.72 -6.75 -5.17
N ASN A 147 1.08 -7.44 -4.09
CA ASN A 147 1.20 -6.77 -2.79
C ASN A 147 2.38 -5.78 -2.74
N PRO A 148 2.23 -4.70 -1.95
CA PRO A 148 3.35 -3.81 -1.64
C PRO A 148 4.34 -4.51 -0.71
N ALA A 149 5.63 -4.13 -0.78
CA ALA A 149 6.62 -4.62 0.17
C ALA A 149 6.50 -3.96 1.56
N GLY A 150 5.78 -2.85 1.66
CA GLY A 150 5.55 -2.13 2.91
C GLY A 150 4.54 -0.99 2.72
N MET A 151 4.01 -0.48 3.82
CA MET A 151 2.98 0.57 3.79
C MET A 151 3.55 1.99 3.86
N ARG A 152 4.80 2.19 4.24
CA ARG A 152 5.29 3.53 4.62
C ARG A 152 6.60 4.01 3.98
N LEU A 153 7.53 3.14 3.58
CA LEU A 153 8.88 3.56 3.19
C LEU A 153 9.25 3.15 1.77
N HIS A 154 9.71 1.92 1.57
CA HIS A 154 10.19 1.45 0.28
C HIS A 154 9.18 0.51 -0.37
N HIS A 155 9.03 0.61 -1.70
CA HIS A 155 8.14 -0.27 -2.48
C HIS A 155 6.68 -0.32 -1.98
N ALA A 156 6.15 0.83 -1.49
CA ALA A 156 4.76 0.99 -1.06
C ALA A 156 3.84 1.25 -2.28
N TYR A 157 3.84 0.35 -3.25
CA TYR A 157 3.06 0.38 -4.49
C TYR A 157 2.72 -1.03 -4.95
N ILE A 158 1.77 -1.14 -5.87
CA ILE A 158 1.34 -2.43 -6.43
C ILE A 158 2.54 -3.13 -7.08
N GLY A 159 2.76 -4.40 -6.71
CA GLY A 159 3.92 -5.18 -7.17
C GLY A 159 5.23 -4.86 -6.47
N GLY A 160 5.22 -4.00 -5.44
CA GLY A 160 6.43 -3.63 -4.71
C GLY A 160 7.13 -4.81 -4.04
N LEU A 161 6.37 -5.81 -3.57
CA LEU A 161 6.92 -7.02 -2.97
C LEU A 161 7.66 -7.88 -4.01
N LEU A 162 7.08 -8.04 -5.19
CA LEU A 162 7.72 -8.70 -6.32
C LEU A 162 9.03 -8.02 -6.69
N GLN A 163 8.99 -6.70 -6.93
CA GLN A 163 10.17 -5.94 -7.33
C GLN A 163 11.26 -6.04 -6.27
N HIS A 164 10.92 -5.79 -5.00
CA HIS A 164 11.86 -5.87 -3.89
C HIS A 164 12.55 -7.23 -3.80
N SER A 165 11.77 -8.32 -3.81
CA SER A 165 12.33 -9.68 -3.67
C SER A 165 13.21 -10.09 -4.85
N VAL A 166 12.86 -9.69 -6.07
CA VAL A 166 13.70 -9.91 -7.26
C VAL A 166 14.99 -9.11 -7.17
N ASP A 167 14.93 -7.83 -6.79
CA ASP A 167 16.13 -6.98 -6.67
C ASP A 167 17.07 -7.50 -5.58
N VAL A 168 16.52 -7.93 -4.43
CA VAL A 168 17.30 -8.57 -3.35
C VAL A 168 17.96 -9.85 -3.85
N ALA A 169 17.23 -10.71 -4.59
CA ALA A 169 17.80 -11.94 -5.14
C ALA A 169 18.94 -11.66 -6.14
N VAL A 170 18.76 -10.70 -7.04
CA VAL A 170 19.79 -10.32 -8.03
C VAL A 170 21.05 -9.79 -7.34
N LEU A 171 20.90 -8.90 -6.35
CA LEU A 171 22.02 -8.36 -5.58
C LEU A 171 22.72 -9.46 -4.77
N ALA A 172 21.97 -10.34 -4.12
CA ALA A 172 22.51 -11.45 -3.33
C ALA A 172 23.30 -12.45 -4.19
N ILE A 173 22.82 -12.75 -5.41
CA ILE A 173 23.56 -13.57 -6.39
C ILE A 173 24.90 -12.91 -6.77
N ALA A 174 24.89 -11.62 -7.11
CA ALA A 174 26.10 -10.90 -7.48
C ALA A 174 27.13 -10.87 -6.33
N MET A 175 26.66 -10.67 -5.09
CA MET A 175 27.53 -10.75 -3.90
C MET A 175 28.09 -12.16 -3.70
N ALA A 176 27.27 -13.20 -3.83
CA ALA A 176 27.69 -14.59 -3.71
C ALA A 176 28.75 -14.99 -4.74
N GLU A 177 28.63 -14.50 -5.98
CA GLU A 177 29.62 -14.71 -7.03
C GLU A 177 30.96 -14.04 -6.73
N SER A 178 30.91 -12.87 -6.08
CA SER A 178 32.14 -12.17 -5.67
C SER A 178 32.84 -12.83 -4.49
N ILE A 179 32.09 -13.37 -3.52
CA ILE A 179 32.65 -14.00 -2.31
C ILE A 179 33.16 -15.41 -2.63
N GLY A 180 32.43 -16.18 -3.44
CA GLY A 180 32.71 -17.59 -3.75
C GLY A 180 32.37 -18.53 -2.60
N GLY A 181 32.18 -19.83 -2.93
CA GLY A 181 31.95 -20.87 -1.94
C GLY A 181 30.58 -20.84 -1.25
N VAL A 182 29.64 -20.07 -1.76
CA VAL A 182 28.29 -19.89 -1.20
C VAL A 182 27.28 -20.71 -2.02
N ASP A 183 26.31 -21.30 -1.35
CA ASP A 183 25.23 -22.05 -2.01
C ASP A 183 24.24 -21.07 -2.67
N LYS A 184 24.30 -20.98 -4.00
CA LYS A 184 23.44 -20.08 -4.79
C LYS A 184 21.94 -20.43 -4.66
N ASP A 185 21.61 -21.70 -4.61
CA ASP A 185 20.22 -22.13 -4.51
C ASP A 185 19.59 -21.68 -3.18
N LEU A 186 20.38 -21.79 -2.09
CA LEU A 186 19.95 -21.33 -0.78
C LEU A 186 19.80 -19.78 -0.74
N ILE A 187 20.71 -19.06 -1.39
CA ILE A 187 20.64 -17.60 -1.48
C ILE A 187 19.39 -17.15 -2.25
N VAL A 188 19.14 -17.74 -3.40
CA VAL A 188 17.96 -17.42 -4.22
C VAL A 188 16.69 -17.73 -3.46
N ALA A 189 16.58 -18.94 -2.89
CA ALA A 189 15.40 -19.34 -2.13
C ALA A 189 15.18 -18.42 -0.92
N GLY A 190 16.21 -18.11 -0.15
CA GLY A 190 16.13 -17.19 0.99
C GLY A 190 15.71 -15.79 0.56
N ALA A 191 16.28 -15.26 -0.52
CA ALA A 191 15.93 -13.93 -1.03
C ALA A 191 14.48 -13.83 -1.53
N LEU A 192 13.95 -14.87 -2.16
CA LEU A 192 12.55 -14.87 -2.61
C LEU A 192 11.55 -15.07 -1.47
N LEU A 193 11.92 -15.79 -0.41
CA LEU A 193 11.04 -16.13 0.70
C LEU A 193 11.08 -15.16 1.88
N HIS A 194 12.13 -14.31 1.99
CA HIS A 194 12.37 -13.54 3.23
C HIS A 194 11.20 -12.67 3.67
N ASP A 195 10.40 -12.17 2.74
CA ASP A 195 9.29 -11.25 2.95
C ASP A 195 7.92 -11.87 2.65
N VAL A 196 7.83 -13.17 2.38
CA VAL A 196 6.55 -13.84 2.05
C VAL A 196 5.51 -13.72 3.17
N GLY A 197 5.92 -13.56 4.42
CA GLY A 197 5.02 -13.33 5.56
C GLY A 197 4.36 -11.94 5.59
N LYS A 198 4.54 -11.11 4.57
CA LYS A 198 3.83 -9.83 4.39
C LYS A 198 2.53 -9.94 3.59
N LEU A 199 2.17 -11.14 3.16
CA LEU A 199 0.94 -11.44 2.40
C LEU A 199 -0.31 -11.44 3.26
#